data_b9bcce2c3cd317416439b5b9b810ffd2
#
_entry.id   b9bcce2c3cd317416439b5b9b810ffd2
#
_cell.length_a   1.000
_cell.length_b   1.000
_cell.length_c   1.000
_cell.angle_alpha   90.00
_cell.angle_beta   90.00
_cell.angle_gamma   90.00
#
_symmetry.space_group_name_H-M   'P 1'
#
loop_
_entity.id
_entity.type
_entity.pdbx_description
1 polymer ?
#
loop_
_entity_poly.entity_id
_entity_poly.type
_entity_poly.pdbx_seq_one_letter_code
_entity_poly.pdbx_strand_id
1 'polypeptide(L)'
;MALAEWYRLLSRDPEEDEVQGFLELHPSMIPGGSGDIGPGGHHGSDMGAVFRRPKLTGSGRTFEPDFMWVTRSSGLVTPILIEIEKPSKRWFRKDGRPTSEFTEARDQLNDWRAWFAREGNQAIFRETFLFLGDRYSDRPLEPQYVLIYGRESEFKRGGGHLHPDELRYKRDQQRGNHENFMTFDALRPRYDHRTSMTLTMTAYGPRVHAFSPVYGTDAFIGEGALILGDPQAALDRSVMMPEERRAYLAKRWAYWQEEELRRIDEPHRLVFRSTGTE
;
A
#
# COMPACT_ATOMS: atom_id res chain seq x y z
N MET A 1 17.64 -9.81 -0.72
CA MET A 1 16.90 -10.91 -1.37
C MET A 1 15.76 -10.34 -2.21
N ALA A 2 14.75 -9.70 -1.66
CA ALA A 2 13.62 -9.15 -2.42
C ALA A 2 14.00 -8.26 -3.63
N LEU A 3 14.97 -7.36 -3.47
CA LEU A 3 15.39 -6.47 -4.55
C LEU A 3 16.05 -7.21 -5.74
N ALA A 4 16.82 -8.25 -5.47
CA ALA A 4 17.42 -9.05 -6.55
C ALA A 4 16.35 -9.87 -7.31
N GLU A 5 15.35 -10.36 -6.61
CA GLU A 5 14.19 -11.04 -7.21
C GLU A 5 13.33 -10.09 -8.01
N TRP A 6 13.12 -8.89 -7.50
CA TRP A 6 12.44 -7.81 -8.19
C TRP A 6 13.10 -7.48 -9.54
N TYR A 7 14.41 -7.26 -9.56
CA TYR A 7 15.11 -7.00 -10.82
C TYR A 7 15.08 -8.19 -11.79
N ARG A 8 15.14 -9.42 -11.25
CA ARG A 8 15.01 -10.62 -12.07
C ARG A 8 13.60 -10.72 -12.67
N LEU A 9 12.57 -10.40 -11.90
CA LEU A 9 11.20 -10.32 -12.41
C LEU A 9 11.10 -9.29 -13.53
N LEU A 10 11.52 -8.05 -13.28
CA LEU A 10 11.46 -6.97 -14.26
C LEU A 10 12.28 -7.23 -15.54
N SER A 11 13.32 -8.05 -15.49
CA SER A 11 14.14 -8.40 -16.66
C SER A 11 13.46 -9.35 -17.64
N ARG A 12 12.36 -9.99 -17.25
CA ARG A 12 11.59 -10.95 -18.06
C ARG A 12 10.37 -10.31 -18.75
N ASP A 13 10.24 -8.99 -18.66
CA ASP A 13 9.06 -8.26 -19.14
C ASP A 13 7.73 -8.84 -18.61
N PRO A 14 7.53 -8.82 -17.26
CA PRO A 14 6.41 -9.48 -16.62
C PRO A 14 5.08 -8.82 -17.00
N GLU A 15 4.00 -9.60 -16.91
CA GLU A 15 2.64 -9.08 -16.94
C GLU A 15 2.32 -8.35 -15.62
N GLU A 16 1.27 -7.55 -15.64
CA GLU A 16 0.82 -6.75 -14.50
C GLU A 16 0.49 -7.62 -13.27
N ASP A 17 -0.21 -8.74 -13.48
CA ASP A 17 -0.57 -9.69 -12.41
C ASP A 17 0.67 -10.31 -11.72
N GLU A 18 1.76 -10.54 -12.47
CA GLU A 18 3.01 -11.05 -11.89
C GLU A 18 3.67 -10.00 -10.96
N VAL A 19 3.65 -8.74 -11.41
CA VAL A 19 4.17 -7.61 -10.64
C VAL A 19 3.32 -7.37 -9.40
N GLN A 20 2.01 -7.38 -9.55
CA GLN A 20 1.07 -7.23 -8.44
C GLN A 20 1.26 -8.33 -7.41
N GLY A 21 1.29 -9.60 -7.85
CA GLY A 21 1.52 -10.74 -6.95
C GLY A 21 2.84 -10.66 -6.20
N PHE A 22 3.90 -10.15 -6.84
CA PHE A 22 5.18 -9.91 -6.17
C PHE A 22 5.05 -8.83 -5.08
N LEU A 23 4.43 -7.71 -5.39
CA LEU A 23 4.26 -6.59 -4.45
C LEU A 23 3.34 -6.98 -3.27
N GLU A 24 2.33 -7.80 -3.50
CA GLU A 24 1.47 -8.35 -2.45
C GLU A 24 2.26 -9.14 -1.38
N LEU A 25 3.30 -9.85 -1.80
CA LEU A 25 4.19 -10.60 -0.90
C LEU A 25 5.35 -9.74 -0.34
N HIS A 26 5.56 -8.56 -0.90
CA HIS A 26 6.63 -7.64 -0.50
C HIS A 26 6.09 -6.22 -0.22
N PRO A 27 5.15 -6.07 0.72
CA PRO A 27 4.48 -4.78 0.96
C PRO A 27 5.43 -3.63 1.31
N SER A 28 6.62 -3.92 1.84
CA SER A 28 7.65 -2.90 2.10
C SER A 28 8.22 -2.22 0.84
N MET A 29 7.91 -2.75 -0.35
CA MET A 29 8.29 -2.14 -1.64
C MET A 29 7.23 -1.20 -2.19
N ILE A 30 6.00 -1.25 -1.66
CA ILE A 30 4.89 -0.41 -2.08
C ILE A 30 5.10 1.00 -1.50
N PRO A 31 5.19 2.06 -2.33
CA PRO A 31 5.45 3.42 -1.85
C PRO A 31 4.28 3.96 -1.03
N GLY A 32 4.57 4.88 -0.12
CA GLY A 32 3.56 5.64 0.62
C GLY A 32 3.38 5.27 2.09
N GLY A 33 3.75 4.07 2.50
CA GLY A 33 3.54 3.64 3.89
C GLY A 33 4.42 4.35 4.95
N SER A 34 5.54 5.08 4.60
CA SER A 34 6.50 5.74 5.56
C SER A 34 6.54 7.25 5.55
N GLY A 35 5.56 7.89 4.93
CA GLY A 35 5.61 9.33 4.82
C GLY A 35 6.42 9.86 3.63
N ASP A 36 6.76 8.99 2.72
CA ASP A 36 7.44 9.32 1.48
C ASP A 36 6.49 9.85 0.40
N ILE A 37 5.19 9.71 0.60
CA ILE A 37 4.13 10.26 -0.25
C ILE A 37 3.19 11.11 0.62
N GLY A 38 2.80 12.26 0.10
CA GLY A 38 1.90 13.19 0.78
C GLY A 38 2.64 14.30 1.55
N PRO A 39 1.96 14.99 2.46
CA PRO A 39 2.48 16.20 3.11
C PRO A 39 3.66 15.97 4.06
N GLY A 40 4.08 14.73 4.25
CA GLY A 40 5.15 14.37 5.16
C GLY A 40 4.74 14.40 6.64
N GLY A 41 5.64 13.95 7.51
CA GLY A 41 5.41 14.00 8.97
C GLY A 41 4.30 13.07 9.48
N HIS A 42 3.82 12.15 8.69
CA HIS A 42 2.83 11.19 9.13
C HIS A 42 3.45 9.95 9.80
N HIS A 43 2.66 9.28 10.61
CA HIS A 43 3.09 8.16 11.45
C HIS A 43 3.00 6.79 10.77
N GLY A 44 2.84 6.77 9.45
CA GLY A 44 2.61 5.54 8.69
C GLY A 44 1.16 5.03 8.82
N SER A 45 0.94 3.81 8.37
CA SER A 45 -0.35 3.12 8.49
C SER A 45 -0.43 2.31 9.78
N ASP A 46 -1.64 2.04 10.24
CA ASP A 46 -1.84 1.14 11.38
C ASP A 46 -1.28 -0.25 11.05
N MET A 47 -0.46 -0.77 11.97
CA MET A 47 0.19 -2.09 11.86
C MET A 47 1.02 -2.31 10.59
N GLY A 48 1.41 -1.25 9.87
CA GLY A 48 2.07 -1.38 8.58
C GLY A 48 1.17 -2.03 7.51
N ALA A 49 -0.14 -1.83 7.61
CA ALA A 49 -1.11 -2.47 6.73
C ALA A 49 -1.30 -1.69 5.41
N VAL A 50 -1.17 -2.39 4.29
CA VAL A 50 -1.56 -1.94 2.95
C VAL A 50 -2.69 -2.81 2.42
N PHE A 51 -3.76 -2.19 1.94
CA PHE A 51 -4.85 -2.91 1.29
C PHE A 51 -4.48 -3.25 -0.15
N ARG A 52 -4.71 -4.48 -0.54
CA ARG A 52 -4.67 -4.93 -1.94
C ARG A 52 -6.07 -4.91 -2.53
N ARG A 53 -6.20 -4.37 -3.73
CA ARG A 53 -7.46 -4.28 -4.49
C ARG A 53 -8.65 -3.83 -3.62
N PRO A 54 -8.53 -2.70 -2.89
CA PRO A 54 -9.61 -2.20 -2.05
C PRO A 54 -10.76 -1.68 -2.93
N LYS A 55 -11.99 -2.08 -2.62
CA LYS A 55 -13.16 -1.58 -3.35
C LYS A 55 -13.63 -0.27 -2.76
N LEU A 56 -13.50 0.81 -3.51
CA LEU A 56 -14.08 2.11 -3.21
C LEU A 56 -15.55 2.11 -3.64
N THR A 57 -16.40 1.60 -2.80
CA THR A 57 -17.85 1.59 -3.01
C THR A 57 -18.46 2.89 -2.50
N GLY A 58 -19.55 3.35 -3.12
CA GLY A 58 -20.20 4.58 -2.72
C GLY A 58 -21.31 4.96 -3.68
N SER A 59 -21.68 6.24 -3.72
CA SER A 59 -22.62 6.74 -4.70
C SER A 59 -21.98 6.79 -6.08
N GLY A 60 -22.45 5.95 -7.02
CA GLY A 60 -21.99 5.91 -8.40
C GLY A 60 -21.15 4.65 -8.70
N ARG A 61 -20.12 4.82 -9.54
CA ARG A 61 -19.25 3.74 -9.96
C ARG A 61 -18.34 3.28 -8.81
N THR A 62 -18.13 1.98 -8.68
CA THR A 62 -17.11 1.39 -7.80
C THR A 62 -15.76 1.39 -8.49
N PHE A 63 -14.71 1.73 -7.74
CA PHE A 63 -13.32 1.68 -8.21
C PHE A 63 -12.52 0.68 -7.39
N GLU A 64 -11.45 0.15 -7.95
CA GLU A 64 -10.60 -0.85 -7.31
C GLU A 64 -9.12 -0.50 -7.59
N PRO A 65 -8.51 0.41 -6.81
CA PRO A 65 -7.06 0.62 -6.87
C PRO A 65 -6.29 -0.68 -6.60
N ASP A 66 -5.11 -0.84 -7.18
CA ASP A 66 -4.29 -2.03 -6.93
C ASP A 66 -3.84 -2.12 -5.48
N PHE A 67 -3.41 -0.98 -4.93
CA PHE A 67 -3.04 -0.89 -3.52
C PHE A 67 -3.54 0.41 -2.89
N MET A 68 -3.70 0.38 -1.58
CA MET A 68 -3.99 1.57 -0.80
C MET A 68 -3.39 1.50 0.59
N TRP A 69 -2.56 2.48 0.94
CA TRP A 69 -2.23 2.77 2.33
C TRP A 69 -3.26 3.73 2.92
N VAL A 70 -3.50 3.59 4.22
CA VAL A 70 -4.20 4.61 5.00
C VAL A 70 -3.25 5.08 6.09
N THR A 71 -2.58 6.19 5.84
CA THR A 71 -1.62 6.78 6.77
C THR A 71 -2.24 7.94 7.52
N ARG A 72 -1.59 8.38 8.59
CA ARG A 72 -2.13 9.43 9.45
C ARG A 72 -1.06 10.36 9.99
N SER A 73 -1.47 11.56 10.30
CA SER A 73 -0.71 12.53 11.07
C SER A 73 -1.55 13.06 12.23
N SER A 74 -1.02 14.01 12.98
CA SER A 74 -1.80 14.67 14.05
C SER A 74 -3.01 15.42 13.54
N GLY A 75 -3.05 15.82 12.27
CA GLY A 75 -4.12 16.66 11.70
C GLY A 75 -4.87 16.03 10.52
N LEU A 76 -4.37 14.93 9.94
CA LEU A 76 -4.89 14.39 8.69
C LEU A 76 -4.94 12.87 8.71
N VAL A 77 -5.89 12.33 7.95
CA VAL A 77 -5.86 10.95 7.44
C VAL A 77 -5.55 11.01 5.95
N THR A 78 -4.53 10.31 5.52
CA THR A 78 -4.04 10.35 4.14
C THR A 78 -4.20 8.98 3.49
N PRO A 79 -5.30 8.75 2.75
CA PRO A 79 -5.38 7.61 1.84
C PRO A 79 -4.37 7.77 0.70
N ILE A 80 -3.56 6.77 0.43
CA ILE A 80 -2.59 6.78 -0.67
C ILE A 80 -2.99 5.66 -1.63
N LEU A 81 -3.63 6.05 -2.71
CA LEU A 81 -4.15 5.14 -3.73
C LEU A 81 -3.08 4.91 -4.78
N ILE A 82 -2.86 3.67 -5.13
CA ILE A 82 -1.76 3.27 -6.01
C ILE A 82 -2.33 2.45 -7.15
N GLU A 83 -2.00 2.87 -8.36
CA GLU A 83 -2.20 2.14 -9.59
C GLU A 83 -0.88 1.63 -10.09
N ILE A 84 -0.84 0.39 -10.50
CA ILE A 84 0.26 -0.19 -11.23
C ILE A 84 -0.20 -0.55 -12.63
N GLU A 85 0.74 -0.56 -13.56
CA GLU A 85 0.49 -0.91 -14.94
C GLU A 85 1.58 -1.87 -15.43
N LYS A 86 1.39 -2.51 -16.57
CA LYS A 86 2.44 -3.38 -17.11
C LYS A 86 3.77 -2.62 -17.29
N PRO A 87 4.92 -3.14 -16.79
CA PRO A 87 6.21 -2.44 -16.85
C PRO A 87 6.70 -2.10 -18.26
N SER A 88 6.28 -2.83 -19.28
CA SER A 88 6.64 -2.53 -20.69
C SER A 88 5.85 -1.40 -21.32
N LYS A 89 4.78 -0.92 -20.70
CA LYS A 89 4.02 0.24 -21.19
C LYS A 89 4.90 1.48 -21.22
N ARG A 90 4.75 2.29 -22.25
CA ARG A 90 5.55 3.50 -22.46
C ARG A 90 4.76 4.75 -22.10
N TRP A 91 5.42 5.70 -21.46
CA TRP A 91 4.86 7.02 -21.16
C TRP A 91 4.59 7.84 -22.42
N PHE A 92 5.51 7.75 -23.38
CA PHE A 92 5.48 8.59 -24.57
C PHE A 92 5.65 7.79 -25.84
N ARG A 93 4.97 8.25 -26.88
CA ARG A 93 5.15 7.84 -28.26
C ARG A 93 6.47 8.39 -28.80
N LYS A 94 6.94 7.88 -29.95
CA LYS A 94 8.18 8.35 -30.60
C LYS A 94 8.17 9.85 -30.92
N ASP A 95 6.99 10.43 -31.15
CA ASP A 95 6.80 11.86 -31.40
C ASP A 95 6.77 12.71 -30.10
N GLY A 96 7.00 12.12 -28.95
CA GLY A 96 6.99 12.79 -27.65
C GLY A 96 5.61 13.14 -27.10
N ARG A 97 4.53 12.64 -27.70
CA ARG A 97 3.18 12.75 -27.15
C ARG A 97 2.92 11.61 -26.15
N PRO A 98 2.10 11.83 -25.11
CA PRO A 98 1.65 10.76 -24.23
C PRO A 98 1.05 9.61 -25.03
N THR A 99 1.22 8.38 -24.53
CA THR A 99 0.50 7.22 -25.08
C THR A 99 -0.97 7.25 -24.65
N SER A 100 -1.83 6.51 -25.33
CA SER A 100 -3.24 6.32 -24.92
C SER A 100 -3.32 5.66 -23.56
N GLU A 101 -2.52 4.62 -23.36
CA GLU A 101 -2.47 3.84 -22.12
C GLU A 101 -2.07 4.70 -20.91
N PHE A 102 -1.10 5.59 -21.07
CA PHE A 102 -0.73 6.53 -20.02
C PHE A 102 -1.85 7.54 -19.74
N THR A 103 -2.55 8.00 -20.78
CA THR A 103 -3.69 8.92 -20.62
C THR A 103 -4.83 8.22 -19.88
N GLU A 104 -5.13 6.97 -20.21
CA GLU A 104 -6.17 6.15 -19.54
C GLU A 104 -5.83 5.91 -18.06
N ALA A 105 -4.57 5.55 -17.75
CA ALA A 105 -4.13 5.39 -16.37
C ALA A 105 -4.29 6.68 -15.54
N ARG A 106 -4.02 7.85 -16.14
CA ARG A 106 -4.25 9.14 -15.49
C ARG A 106 -5.73 9.45 -15.28
N ASP A 107 -6.57 9.10 -16.23
CA ASP A 107 -8.03 9.30 -16.09
C ASP A 107 -8.57 8.48 -14.92
N GLN A 108 -8.02 7.32 -14.66
CA GLN A 108 -8.36 6.50 -13.49
C GLN A 108 -8.04 7.23 -12.18
N LEU A 109 -6.89 7.90 -12.07
CA LEU A 109 -6.57 8.73 -10.90
C LEU A 109 -7.55 9.91 -10.74
N ASN A 110 -8.01 10.50 -11.86
CA ASN A 110 -9.02 11.57 -11.84
C ASN A 110 -10.38 11.05 -11.37
N ASP A 111 -10.77 9.84 -11.78
CA ASP A 111 -11.99 9.18 -11.33
C ASP A 111 -11.98 8.98 -9.80
N TRP A 112 -10.86 8.54 -9.22
CA TRP A 112 -10.71 8.40 -7.77
C TRP A 112 -10.77 9.75 -7.06
N ARG A 113 -10.18 10.78 -7.63
CA ARG A 113 -10.27 12.15 -7.09
C ARG A 113 -11.72 12.62 -7.05
N ALA A 114 -12.47 12.40 -8.13
CA ALA A 114 -13.89 12.73 -8.20
C ALA A 114 -14.73 11.92 -7.19
N TRP A 115 -14.34 10.67 -6.92
CA TRP A 115 -14.96 9.83 -5.90
C TRP A 115 -14.77 10.43 -4.50
N PHE A 116 -13.55 10.84 -4.14
CA PHE A 116 -13.23 11.44 -2.84
C PHE A 116 -13.80 12.85 -2.66
N ALA A 117 -14.14 13.56 -3.75
CA ALA A 117 -14.77 14.89 -3.68
C ALA A 117 -16.20 14.83 -3.12
N ARG A 118 -16.80 13.65 -2.99
CA ARG A 118 -18.15 13.45 -2.47
C ARG A 118 -18.12 13.14 -0.98
N GLU A 119 -18.72 13.97 -0.14
CA GLU A 119 -18.76 13.78 1.32
C GLU A 119 -19.33 12.41 1.74
N GLY A 120 -20.40 11.95 1.09
CA GLY A 120 -20.97 10.63 1.37
C GLY A 120 -19.98 9.48 1.13
N ASN A 121 -19.13 9.59 0.11
CA ASN A 121 -18.10 8.60 -0.16
C ASN A 121 -16.99 8.66 0.89
N GLN A 122 -16.64 9.85 1.37
CA GLN A 122 -15.66 10.00 2.45
C GLN A 122 -16.15 9.34 3.75
N ALA A 123 -17.45 9.47 4.05
CA ALA A 123 -18.03 8.79 5.21
C ALA A 123 -17.95 7.26 5.09
N ILE A 124 -18.33 6.71 3.93
CA ILE A 124 -18.20 5.27 3.63
C ILE A 124 -16.74 4.82 3.72
N PHE A 125 -15.81 5.62 3.20
CA PHE A 125 -14.38 5.33 3.30
C PHE A 125 -13.93 5.17 4.76
N ARG A 126 -14.32 6.11 5.64
CA ARG A 126 -13.97 6.07 7.06
C ARG A 126 -14.50 4.82 7.73
N GLU A 127 -15.78 4.51 7.53
CA GLU A 127 -16.43 3.34 8.09
C GLU A 127 -15.77 2.03 7.62
N THR A 128 -15.33 1.98 6.36
CA THR A 128 -14.77 0.77 5.76
C THR A 128 -13.30 0.56 6.12
N PHE A 129 -12.48 1.60 6.07
CA PHE A 129 -11.02 1.46 6.09
C PHE A 129 -10.33 1.96 7.37
N LEU A 130 -11.04 2.71 8.23
CA LEU A 130 -10.53 3.08 9.56
C LEU A 130 -10.98 2.07 10.62
N PHE A 131 -10.68 0.80 10.41
CA PHE A 131 -11.18 -0.33 11.17
C PHE A 131 -10.65 -0.46 12.60
N LEU A 132 -9.64 0.32 12.99
CA LEU A 132 -9.12 0.38 14.36
C LEU A 132 -9.81 1.46 15.22
N GLY A 133 -11.08 1.72 14.95
CA GLY A 133 -11.93 2.59 15.77
C GLY A 133 -11.83 4.09 15.44
N ASP A 134 -12.62 4.87 16.21
CA ASP A 134 -12.89 6.29 15.93
C ASP A 134 -11.72 7.26 16.16
N ARG A 135 -10.53 6.79 16.46
CA ARG A 135 -9.39 7.64 16.87
C ARG A 135 -9.05 8.75 15.90
N TYR A 136 -9.54 8.67 14.66
CA TYR A 136 -9.22 9.61 13.58
C TYR A 136 -10.43 9.99 12.73
N SER A 137 -11.64 9.71 13.20
CA SER A 137 -12.89 9.92 12.47
C SER A 137 -13.17 11.39 12.18
N ASP A 138 -12.67 12.28 13.02
CA ASP A 138 -12.83 13.74 12.94
C ASP A 138 -11.79 14.45 12.06
N ARG A 139 -10.70 13.76 11.67
CA ARG A 139 -9.63 14.38 10.88
C ARG A 139 -10.00 14.46 9.40
N PRO A 140 -9.64 15.55 8.70
CA PRO A 140 -9.83 15.64 7.26
C PRO A 140 -9.13 14.51 6.51
N LEU A 141 -9.75 14.05 5.41
CA LEU A 141 -9.12 13.15 4.44
C LEU A 141 -8.37 13.98 3.39
N GLU A 142 -7.10 13.66 3.18
CA GLU A 142 -6.28 14.25 2.12
C GLU A 142 -5.70 13.14 1.24
N PRO A 143 -6.45 12.65 0.24
CA PRO A 143 -6.01 11.56 -0.63
C PRO A 143 -4.79 11.93 -1.47
N GLN A 144 -3.89 10.97 -1.64
CA GLN A 144 -2.74 11.02 -2.55
C GLN A 144 -2.89 9.92 -3.59
N TYR A 145 -2.35 10.15 -4.78
CA TYR A 145 -2.49 9.26 -5.93
C TYR A 145 -1.11 8.91 -6.47
N VAL A 146 -0.84 7.64 -6.64
CA VAL A 146 0.44 7.15 -7.14
C VAL A 146 0.20 6.32 -8.38
N LEU A 147 0.87 6.65 -9.46
CA LEU A 147 0.92 5.83 -10.65
C LEU A 147 2.33 5.22 -10.79
N ILE A 148 2.41 3.90 -10.76
CA ILE A 148 3.63 3.15 -11.02
C ILE A 148 3.53 2.60 -12.44
N TYR A 149 4.32 3.15 -13.35
CA TYR A 149 4.15 2.96 -14.77
C TYR A 149 5.50 2.86 -15.49
N GLY A 150 5.63 1.94 -16.41
CA GLY A 150 6.78 1.87 -17.32
C GLY A 150 8.15 1.74 -16.63
N ARG A 151 9.18 1.87 -17.44
CA ARG A 151 10.58 1.66 -17.02
C ARG A 151 11.41 2.94 -17.13
N GLU A 152 12.38 3.07 -16.24
CA GLU A 152 13.35 4.17 -16.26
C GLU A 152 14.21 4.17 -17.55
N SER A 153 14.36 3.01 -18.20
CA SER A 153 15.08 2.89 -19.47
C SER A 153 14.53 3.76 -20.59
N GLU A 154 13.22 4.07 -20.56
CA GLU A 154 12.60 4.96 -21.54
C GLU A 154 13.23 6.37 -21.52
N PHE A 155 13.63 6.83 -20.33
CA PHE A 155 14.21 8.17 -20.11
C PHE A 155 15.75 8.17 -20.14
N LYS A 156 16.37 7.13 -20.71
CA LYS A 156 17.82 7.03 -20.89
C LYS A 156 18.19 7.07 -22.38
N ARG A 157 19.43 7.40 -22.64
CA ARG A 157 19.99 7.30 -23.99
C ARG A 157 19.80 5.87 -24.53
N GLY A 158 19.23 5.75 -25.70
CA GLY A 158 18.86 4.44 -26.28
C GLY A 158 17.45 3.97 -25.95
N GLY A 159 16.69 4.69 -25.12
CA GLY A 159 15.31 4.39 -24.77
C GLY A 159 14.27 4.66 -25.87
N GLY A 160 14.73 5.02 -27.08
CA GLY A 160 13.89 5.22 -28.25
C GLY A 160 13.41 6.67 -28.46
N HIS A 161 13.92 7.61 -27.68
CA HIS A 161 13.64 9.05 -27.81
C HIS A 161 14.91 9.84 -28.09
N LEU A 162 14.76 10.94 -28.86
CA LEU A 162 15.88 11.85 -29.17
C LEU A 162 16.29 12.66 -27.94
N HIS A 163 15.33 13.11 -27.15
CA HIS A 163 15.51 13.98 -25.97
C HIS A 163 14.88 13.36 -24.72
N PRO A 164 15.45 12.28 -24.16
CA PRO A 164 14.84 11.55 -23.06
C PRO A 164 14.69 12.38 -21.77
N ASP A 165 15.61 13.28 -21.48
CA ASP A 165 15.56 14.16 -20.31
C ASP A 165 14.40 15.17 -20.38
N GLU A 166 14.12 15.71 -21.57
CA GLU A 166 12.97 16.59 -21.80
C GLU A 166 11.66 15.85 -21.56
N LEU A 167 11.58 14.58 -21.97
CA LEU A 167 10.40 13.76 -21.74
C LEU A 167 10.20 13.40 -20.26
N ARG A 168 11.30 13.18 -19.53
CA ARG A 168 11.24 13.02 -18.07
C ARG A 168 10.65 14.26 -17.41
N TYR A 169 11.17 15.43 -17.75
CA TYR A 169 10.63 16.69 -17.27
C TYR A 169 9.17 16.87 -17.66
N LYS A 170 8.81 16.57 -18.92
CA LYS A 170 7.44 16.63 -19.41
C LYS A 170 6.50 15.70 -18.65
N ARG A 171 6.93 14.47 -18.31
CA ARG A 171 6.17 13.55 -17.45
C ARG A 171 5.88 14.21 -16.10
N ASP A 172 6.91 14.79 -15.50
CA ASP A 172 6.79 15.37 -14.17
C ASP A 172 5.88 16.60 -14.15
N GLN A 173 5.82 17.35 -15.25
CA GLN A 173 4.89 18.48 -15.43
C GLN A 173 3.43 18.04 -15.66
N GLN A 174 3.18 16.78 -15.98
CA GLN A 174 1.82 16.26 -16.18
C GLN A 174 1.16 15.81 -14.88
N ARG A 175 1.90 15.82 -13.76
CA ARG A 175 1.32 15.48 -12.46
C ARG A 175 0.32 16.54 -12.03
N GLY A 176 -0.86 16.08 -11.63
CA GLY A 176 -1.83 16.92 -10.91
C GLY A 176 -1.43 17.13 -9.45
N ASN A 177 -2.25 17.88 -8.73
CA ASN A 177 -2.09 18.03 -7.29
C ASN A 177 -2.25 16.66 -6.61
N HIS A 178 -1.38 16.38 -5.64
CA HIS A 178 -1.38 15.12 -4.88
C HIS A 178 -1.08 13.87 -5.73
N GLU A 179 -0.49 14.03 -6.92
CA GLU A 179 -0.07 12.93 -7.79
C GLU A 179 1.44 12.68 -7.73
N ASN A 180 1.81 11.41 -7.73
CA ASN A 180 3.19 10.95 -7.83
C ASN A 180 3.30 9.92 -8.95
N PHE A 181 4.22 10.15 -9.89
CA PHE A 181 4.51 9.24 -10.97
C PHE A 181 5.86 8.57 -10.73
N MET A 182 5.88 7.25 -10.74
CA MET A 182 7.06 6.44 -10.49
C MET A 182 7.26 5.42 -11.61
N THR A 183 8.51 5.03 -11.86
CA THR A 183 8.80 3.86 -12.68
C THR A 183 8.99 2.65 -11.79
N PHE A 184 8.78 1.44 -12.31
CA PHE A 184 9.03 0.21 -11.57
C PHE A 184 10.49 0.10 -11.09
N ASP A 185 11.42 0.70 -11.81
CA ASP A 185 12.83 0.77 -11.42
C ASP A 185 13.09 1.61 -10.16
N ALA A 186 12.16 2.46 -9.76
CA ALA A 186 12.27 3.28 -8.56
C ALA A 186 11.87 2.54 -7.28
N LEU A 187 11.14 1.41 -7.38
CA LEU A 187 10.68 0.69 -6.22
C LEU A 187 11.83 0.00 -5.47
N ARG A 188 11.85 0.18 -4.16
CA ARG A 188 12.85 -0.36 -3.25
C ARG A 188 12.19 -0.78 -1.94
N PRO A 189 12.67 -1.86 -1.30
CA PRO A 189 12.26 -2.16 0.07
C PRO A 189 12.63 -0.99 0.99
N ARG A 190 11.65 -0.47 1.72
CA ARG A 190 11.87 0.62 2.66
C ARG A 190 12.15 0.06 4.04
N TYR A 191 13.23 0.50 4.65
CA TYR A 191 13.60 0.07 6.01
C TYR A 191 12.54 0.44 7.04
N ASP A 192 11.94 1.62 6.88
CA ASP A 192 10.91 2.14 7.77
C ASP A 192 9.59 1.36 7.71
N HIS A 193 9.40 0.55 6.67
CA HIS A 193 8.22 -0.31 6.43
C HIS A 193 8.53 -1.79 6.38
N ARG A 194 9.68 -2.20 6.87
CA ARG A 194 10.00 -3.64 6.94
C ARG A 194 8.93 -4.43 7.70
N THR A 195 8.29 -3.80 8.70
CA THR A 195 7.16 -4.36 9.44
C THR A 195 5.86 -3.95 8.76
N SER A 196 5.51 -4.65 7.70
CA SER A 196 4.30 -4.36 6.91
C SER A 196 3.61 -5.64 6.49
N MET A 197 2.30 -5.54 6.28
CA MET A 197 1.46 -6.62 5.81
C MET A 197 0.49 -6.15 4.73
N THR A 198 0.07 -7.07 3.90
CA THR A 198 -0.98 -6.83 2.91
C THR A 198 -2.31 -7.32 3.44
N LEU A 199 -3.35 -6.50 3.31
CA LEU A 199 -4.70 -6.83 3.72
C LEU A 199 -5.61 -7.03 2.51
N THR A 200 -6.57 -7.94 2.63
CA THR A 200 -7.72 -8.07 1.74
C THR A 200 -8.99 -7.71 2.48
N MET A 201 -9.84 -6.88 1.89
CA MET A 201 -11.19 -6.66 2.41
C MET A 201 -12.09 -7.82 2.01
N THR A 202 -12.78 -8.39 3.00
CA THR A 202 -13.79 -9.45 2.80
C THR A 202 -15.16 -8.96 3.24
N ALA A 203 -16.20 -9.75 3.00
CA ALA A 203 -17.55 -9.47 3.54
C ALA A 203 -17.59 -9.40 5.08
N TYR A 204 -16.60 -9.97 5.76
CA TYR A 204 -16.49 -10.01 7.22
C TYR A 204 -15.42 -9.06 7.77
N GLY A 205 -14.99 -8.07 6.98
CA GLY A 205 -13.95 -7.13 7.33
C GLY A 205 -12.56 -7.50 6.78
N PRO A 206 -11.51 -6.76 7.21
CA PRO A 206 -10.16 -6.98 6.72
C PRO A 206 -9.58 -8.31 7.20
N ARG A 207 -8.76 -8.94 6.35
CA ARG A 207 -7.98 -10.15 6.66
C ARG A 207 -6.57 -10.01 6.15
N VAL A 208 -5.61 -10.56 6.87
CA VAL A 208 -4.23 -10.56 6.41
C VAL A 208 -4.11 -11.44 5.16
N HIS A 209 -3.53 -10.90 4.10
CA HIS A 209 -3.21 -11.63 2.89
C HIS A 209 -1.80 -12.21 2.93
N ALA A 210 -0.81 -11.38 3.27
CA ALA A 210 0.58 -11.78 3.41
C ALA A 210 1.33 -10.85 4.38
N PHE A 211 2.42 -11.35 4.95
CA PHE A 211 3.35 -10.58 5.76
C PHE A 211 4.65 -10.31 5.00
N SER A 212 5.28 -9.18 5.27
CA SER A 212 6.65 -8.99 4.83
C SER A 212 7.57 -10.05 5.50
N PRO A 213 8.66 -10.46 4.85
CA PRO A 213 9.55 -11.52 5.37
C PRO A 213 10.15 -11.24 6.75
N VAL A 214 10.16 -9.98 7.16
CA VAL A 214 10.72 -9.51 8.43
C VAL A 214 9.68 -8.87 9.34
N TYR A 215 8.40 -9.18 9.11
CA TYR A 215 7.32 -8.66 9.94
C TYR A 215 7.52 -9.04 11.41
N GLY A 216 7.34 -8.06 12.29
CA GLY A 216 7.34 -8.24 13.74
C GLY A 216 6.08 -7.66 14.36
N THR A 217 5.60 -8.25 15.43
CA THR A 217 4.47 -7.72 16.21
C THR A 217 4.96 -6.82 17.33
N ASP A 218 4.19 -5.80 17.65
CA ASP A 218 4.37 -4.96 18.82
C ASP A 218 3.07 -4.82 19.62
N ALA A 219 3.11 -4.05 20.71
CA ALA A 219 1.96 -3.88 21.59
C ALA A 219 0.76 -3.16 20.95
N PHE A 220 0.93 -2.55 19.78
CA PHE A 220 -0.15 -1.86 19.08
C PHE A 220 -1.00 -2.79 18.22
N ILE A 221 -0.58 -4.06 18.07
CA ILE A 221 -1.27 -5.00 17.21
C ILE A 221 -2.51 -5.63 17.88
N GLY A 222 -2.65 -5.58 19.22
CA GLY A 222 -3.66 -6.34 19.98
C GLY A 222 -5.08 -6.30 19.39
N GLU A 223 -5.68 -5.12 19.35
CA GLU A 223 -7.00 -4.91 18.76
C GLU A 223 -7.03 -5.33 17.27
N GLY A 224 -5.98 -4.96 16.54
CA GLY A 224 -5.83 -5.34 15.12
C GLY A 224 -5.72 -6.85 14.94
N ALA A 225 -4.97 -7.57 15.78
CA ALA A 225 -4.86 -9.01 15.71
C ALA A 225 -6.23 -9.70 15.90
N LEU A 226 -7.06 -9.17 16.81
CA LEU A 226 -8.40 -9.68 17.03
C LEU A 226 -9.32 -9.46 15.81
N ILE A 227 -9.32 -8.24 15.27
CA ILE A 227 -10.13 -7.87 14.10
C ILE A 227 -9.71 -8.65 12.85
N LEU A 228 -8.42 -8.79 12.62
CA LEU A 228 -7.87 -9.46 11.44
C LEU A 228 -8.01 -10.98 11.48
N GLY A 229 -8.24 -11.55 12.67
CA GLY A 229 -8.54 -12.97 12.88
C GLY A 229 -7.31 -13.87 12.73
N ASP A 230 -7.50 -15.08 12.21
CA ASP A 230 -6.46 -16.09 12.07
C ASP A 230 -5.44 -15.71 10.97
N PRO A 231 -4.14 -15.62 11.29
CA PRO A 231 -3.10 -15.28 10.33
C PRO A 231 -2.58 -16.46 9.52
N GLN A 232 -3.02 -17.70 9.78
CA GLN A 232 -2.36 -18.90 9.26
C GLN A 232 -2.25 -18.92 7.73
N ALA A 233 -3.33 -18.60 7.02
CA ALA A 233 -3.31 -18.57 5.55
C ALA A 233 -2.34 -17.51 4.99
N ALA A 234 -2.14 -16.41 5.71
CA ALA A 234 -1.18 -15.37 5.34
C ALA A 234 0.26 -15.81 5.62
N LEU A 235 0.49 -16.50 6.73
CA LEU A 235 1.80 -17.07 7.07
C LEU A 235 2.24 -18.12 6.04
N ASP A 236 1.30 -18.95 5.58
CA ASP A 236 1.56 -19.97 4.56
C ASP A 236 1.94 -19.34 3.20
N ARG A 237 1.33 -18.20 2.84
CA ARG A 237 1.69 -17.43 1.64
C ARG A 237 3.03 -16.72 1.75
N SER A 238 3.44 -16.36 2.96
CA SER A 238 4.66 -15.60 3.22
C SER A 238 5.90 -16.49 3.09
N VAL A 239 6.06 -17.14 1.94
CA VAL A 239 7.08 -18.17 1.67
C VAL A 239 8.52 -17.66 1.83
N MET A 240 8.74 -16.35 1.73
CA MET A 240 10.04 -15.72 1.95
C MET A 240 10.38 -15.52 3.43
N MET A 241 9.42 -15.72 4.32
CA MET A 241 9.64 -15.70 5.76
C MET A 241 10.18 -17.07 6.21
N PRO A 242 11.28 -17.14 6.98
CA PRO A 242 11.77 -18.41 7.54
C PRO A 242 10.69 -19.13 8.36
N GLU A 243 10.69 -20.45 8.32
CA GLU A 243 9.69 -21.28 9.02
C GLU A 243 9.64 -20.99 10.52
N GLU A 244 10.79 -20.88 11.16
CA GLU A 244 10.90 -20.52 12.58
C GLU A 244 10.23 -19.16 12.88
N ARG A 245 10.40 -18.20 11.97
CA ARG A 245 9.78 -16.88 12.10
C ARG A 245 8.28 -16.96 11.92
N ARG A 246 7.76 -17.75 10.98
CA ARG A 246 6.31 -17.99 10.82
C ARG A 246 5.69 -18.60 12.06
N ALA A 247 6.33 -19.64 12.61
CA ALA A 247 5.88 -20.30 13.84
C ALA A 247 5.90 -19.33 15.04
N TYR A 248 6.94 -18.52 15.15
CA TYR A 248 7.03 -17.49 16.20
C TYR A 248 5.91 -16.46 16.05
N LEU A 249 5.69 -15.95 14.84
CA LEU A 249 4.65 -14.95 14.56
C LEU A 249 3.26 -15.49 14.84
N ALA A 250 2.97 -16.75 14.49
CA ALA A 250 1.70 -17.41 14.83
C ALA A 250 1.43 -17.40 16.34
N LYS A 251 2.43 -17.77 17.15
CA LYS A 251 2.34 -17.75 18.62
C LYS A 251 2.14 -16.34 19.18
N ARG A 252 2.87 -15.36 18.63
CA ARG A 252 2.74 -13.96 19.05
C ARG A 252 1.38 -13.37 18.69
N TRP A 253 0.85 -13.76 17.54
CA TRP A 253 -0.47 -13.31 17.11
C TRP A 253 -1.56 -13.81 18.05
N ALA A 254 -1.55 -15.12 18.38
CA ALA A 254 -2.47 -15.71 19.34
C ALA A 254 -2.35 -15.04 20.72
N TYR A 255 -1.13 -14.79 21.19
CA TYR A 255 -0.89 -14.05 22.44
C TYR A 255 -1.56 -12.67 22.45
N TRP A 256 -1.42 -11.88 21.36
CA TRP A 256 -2.04 -10.57 21.29
C TRP A 256 -3.57 -10.63 21.19
N GLN A 257 -4.13 -11.65 20.53
CA GLN A 257 -5.56 -11.88 20.52
C GLN A 257 -6.09 -12.18 21.92
N GLU A 258 -5.41 -13.04 22.68
CA GLU A 258 -5.78 -13.35 24.06
C GLU A 258 -5.67 -12.12 24.98
N GLU A 259 -4.59 -11.36 24.86
CA GLU A 259 -4.41 -10.13 25.67
C GLU A 259 -5.49 -9.08 25.36
N GLU A 260 -5.91 -8.96 24.11
CA GLU A 260 -6.98 -8.04 23.74
C GLU A 260 -8.35 -8.50 24.27
N LEU A 261 -8.66 -9.80 24.20
CA LEU A 261 -9.87 -10.35 24.81
C LEU A 261 -9.89 -10.10 26.33
N ARG A 262 -8.76 -10.34 27.03
CA ARG A 262 -8.64 -10.04 28.46
C ARG A 262 -8.82 -8.54 28.76
N ARG A 263 -8.35 -7.66 27.88
CA ARG A 263 -8.53 -6.23 28.02
C ARG A 263 -9.99 -5.80 27.88
N ILE A 264 -10.76 -6.47 27.04
CA ILE A 264 -12.18 -6.23 26.89
C ILE A 264 -12.94 -6.66 28.16
N ASP A 265 -12.59 -7.82 28.72
CA ASP A 265 -13.22 -8.35 29.94
C ASP A 265 -12.79 -7.57 31.20
N GLU A 266 -11.57 -7.06 31.23
CA GLU A 266 -10.97 -6.32 32.36
C GLU A 266 -10.44 -4.93 31.91
N PRO A 267 -11.30 -3.93 31.66
CA PRO A 267 -10.90 -2.65 31.06
C PRO A 267 -9.87 -1.84 31.89
N HIS A 268 -9.79 -2.12 33.21
CA HIS A 268 -8.85 -1.45 34.11
C HIS A 268 -7.52 -2.20 34.28
N ARG A 269 -7.35 -3.33 33.61
CA ARG A 269 -6.10 -4.08 33.65
C ARG A 269 -5.00 -3.30 32.96
N LEU A 270 -3.95 -2.99 33.72
CA LEU A 270 -2.71 -2.44 33.15
C LEU A 270 -2.00 -3.54 32.36
N VAL A 271 -2.17 -3.55 31.07
CA VAL A 271 -1.33 -4.35 30.18
C VAL A 271 0.01 -3.64 30.09
N PHE A 272 1.04 -4.20 30.68
CA PHE A 272 2.40 -3.74 30.45
C PHE A 272 2.73 -4.01 28.97
N ARG A 273 2.70 -2.95 28.17
CA ARG A 273 3.09 -2.96 26.76
C ARG A 273 4.61 -3.05 26.57
N SER A 274 5.36 -3.55 27.56
CA SER A 274 6.77 -3.81 27.38
C SER A 274 6.88 -5.02 26.46
N THR A 275 7.01 -4.76 25.23
CA THR A 275 7.42 -5.74 24.25
C THR A 275 8.88 -6.06 24.52
N GLY A 276 9.17 -7.32 24.71
CA GLY A 276 10.53 -7.78 24.47
C GLY A 276 10.92 -7.35 23.06
N THR A 277 12.13 -6.91 22.88
CA THR A 277 12.71 -6.67 21.56
C THR A 277 12.57 -7.94 20.72
N GLU A 278 11.82 -7.84 19.61
CA GLU A 278 11.80 -8.89 18.60
C GLU A 278 13.09 -8.83 17.75
#